data_be154c2b8846ad75643e76b6730ee636
#
_entry.id   be154c2b8846ad75643e76b6730ee636
#
_cell.length_a   1.000
_cell.length_b   1.000
_cell.length_c   1.000
_cell.angle_alpha   90.00
_cell.angle_beta   90.00
_cell.angle_gamma   90.00
#
_symmetry.space_group_name_H-M   'P 1'
#
loop_
_entity.id
_entity.type
_entity.pdbx_description
1 polymer ?
#
loop_
_entity_poly.entity_id
_entity_poly.type
_entity_poly.pdbx_seq_one_letter_code
_entity_poly.pdbx_strand_id
1 'polypeptide(L)'
;MLKFNEDAIKKDVEETLALRKDVEAAVKKICEKGYDNIFLVGIGGTYAVAEELMSYLKGHSKMEIYLENAADLIAEGNTKLGEKSVMVITSVTGNTPEMTDAVRYGKEKGATIFGFVDEKDSPLAKETEILFSCKGGAYLKLLVTMLAFMKEKGEFELYDLFYQQAESLGDALINVQKEADKKTEEFAEKHGEDSM
;
A
#
# COMPACT_ATOMS: atom_id res chain seq x y z
N MET A 1 25.19 9.87 -10.72
CA MET A 1 24.23 10.59 -9.85
C MET A 1 22.81 10.27 -10.27
N LEU A 2 22.05 9.54 -9.44
CA LEU A 2 20.63 9.33 -9.65
C LEU A 2 19.92 10.65 -9.31
N LYS A 3 19.37 11.29 -10.34
CA LYS A 3 18.61 12.53 -10.12
C LYS A 3 17.20 12.14 -9.64
N PHE A 4 16.83 12.54 -8.43
CA PHE A 4 15.48 12.43 -7.93
C PHE A 4 14.76 13.79 -7.99
N ASN A 5 13.44 13.76 -8.07
CA ASN A 5 12.61 14.95 -8.15
C ASN A 5 11.99 15.24 -6.78
N GLU A 6 12.52 16.24 -6.07
CA GLU A 6 12.07 16.63 -4.72
C GLU A 6 10.60 17.03 -4.70
N ASP A 7 10.15 17.80 -5.70
CA ASP A 7 8.76 18.24 -5.78
C ASP A 7 7.79 17.06 -6.01
N ALA A 8 8.22 16.06 -6.79
CA ALA A 8 7.42 14.86 -6.98
C ALA A 8 7.29 14.05 -5.68
N ILE A 9 8.37 13.90 -4.91
CA ILE A 9 8.33 13.19 -3.61
C ILE A 9 7.37 13.89 -2.65
N LYS A 10 7.45 15.21 -2.50
CA LYS A 10 6.52 15.97 -1.64
C LYS A 10 5.09 15.81 -2.08
N LYS A 11 4.83 16.03 -3.36
CA LYS A 11 3.51 15.92 -3.95
C LYS A 11 2.90 14.53 -3.76
N ASP A 12 3.67 13.48 -3.97
CA ASP A 12 3.20 12.10 -3.83
C ASP A 12 2.80 11.78 -2.37
N VAL A 13 3.56 12.28 -1.39
CA VAL A 13 3.21 12.15 0.03
C VAL A 13 1.94 12.97 0.34
N GLU A 14 1.89 14.23 -0.07
CA GLU A 14 0.77 15.12 0.16
C GLU A 14 -0.53 14.58 -0.45
N GLU A 15 -0.50 14.11 -1.70
CA GLU A 15 -1.66 13.53 -2.37
C GLU A 15 -2.17 12.28 -1.64
N THR A 16 -1.27 11.42 -1.13
CA THR A 16 -1.67 10.23 -0.38
C THR A 16 -2.29 10.62 0.97
N LEU A 17 -1.69 11.54 1.71
CA LEU A 17 -2.20 12.00 3.01
C LEU A 17 -3.51 12.79 2.88
N ALA A 18 -3.71 13.51 1.77
CA ALA A 18 -4.96 14.23 1.50
C ALA A 18 -6.18 13.32 1.40
N LEU A 19 -5.99 12.04 1.02
CA LEU A 19 -7.06 11.04 0.94
C LEU A 19 -7.53 10.54 2.32
N ARG A 20 -6.94 11.01 3.42
CA ARG A 20 -7.25 10.58 4.79
C ARG A 20 -8.74 10.42 5.04
N LYS A 21 -9.53 11.47 4.82
CA LYS A 21 -10.96 11.48 5.13
C LYS A 21 -11.75 10.49 4.27
N ASP A 22 -11.36 10.35 3.02
CA ASP A 22 -12.04 9.44 2.09
C ASP A 22 -11.71 7.98 2.42
N VAL A 23 -10.46 7.68 2.78
CA VAL A 23 -10.03 6.37 3.27
C VAL A 23 -10.74 6.03 4.59
N GLU A 24 -10.75 6.96 5.57
CA GLU A 24 -11.48 6.77 6.83
C GLU A 24 -12.97 6.48 6.60
N ALA A 25 -13.62 7.22 5.72
CA ALA A 25 -15.04 7.03 5.42
C ALA A 25 -15.31 5.67 4.76
N ALA A 26 -14.43 5.23 3.85
CA ALA A 26 -14.56 3.94 3.19
C ALA A 26 -14.32 2.79 4.18
N VAL A 27 -13.27 2.86 4.98
CA VAL A 27 -12.95 1.85 6.01
C VAL A 27 -14.06 1.77 7.06
N LYS A 28 -14.60 2.90 7.51
CA LYS A 28 -15.71 2.94 8.45
C LYS A 28 -16.95 2.19 7.91
N LYS A 29 -17.32 2.41 6.65
CA LYS A 29 -18.44 1.68 6.01
C LYS A 29 -18.18 0.18 5.96
N ILE A 30 -16.96 -0.25 5.67
CA ILE A 30 -16.58 -1.67 5.70
C ILE A 30 -16.74 -2.23 7.11
N CYS A 31 -16.24 -1.51 8.14
CA CYS A 31 -16.36 -1.93 9.53
C CYS A 31 -17.82 -2.00 10.00
N GLU A 32 -18.66 -1.04 9.60
CA GLU A 32 -20.11 -1.03 9.91
C GLU A 32 -20.85 -2.20 9.25
N LYS A 33 -20.49 -2.58 8.01
CA LYS A 33 -21.01 -3.75 7.32
C LYS A 33 -20.57 -5.06 7.98
N GLY A 34 -19.41 -5.04 8.62
CA GLY A 34 -18.74 -6.20 9.22
C GLY A 34 -17.88 -6.96 8.21
N TYR A 35 -16.70 -7.33 8.66
CA TYR A 35 -15.77 -8.19 7.91
C TYR A 35 -15.05 -9.13 8.89
N ASP A 36 -14.57 -10.26 8.38
CA ASP A 36 -13.88 -11.27 9.20
C ASP A 36 -12.34 -11.15 9.05
N ASN A 37 -11.87 -10.86 7.84
CA ASN A 37 -10.42 -10.82 7.55
C ASN A 37 -10.07 -9.83 6.44
N ILE A 38 -8.77 -9.53 6.33
CA ILE A 38 -8.20 -8.66 5.30
C ILE A 38 -7.16 -9.46 4.51
N PHE A 39 -7.20 -9.36 3.20
CA PHE A 39 -6.19 -9.90 2.28
C PHE A 39 -5.38 -8.77 1.69
N LEU A 40 -4.10 -8.68 2.03
CA LEU A 40 -3.14 -7.83 1.34
C LEU A 40 -2.66 -8.59 0.10
N VAL A 41 -3.02 -8.14 -1.09
CA VAL A 41 -2.68 -8.84 -2.33
C VAL A 41 -1.76 -7.99 -3.19
N GLY A 42 -0.67 -8.57 -3.63
CA GLY A 42 0.33 -7.91 -4.45
C GLY A 42 1.08 -8.88 -5.37
N ILE A 43 1.91 -8.33 -6.24
CA ILE A 43 2.85 -9.11 -7.07
C ILE A 43 4.14 -8.33 -7.25
N GLY A 44 5.29 -9.00 -7.25
CA GLY A 44 6.59 -8.35 -7.38
C GLY A 44 6.80 -7.27 -6.29
N GLY A 45 7.06 -6.02 -6.70
CA GLY A 45 7.35 -4.93 -5.76
C GLY A 45 6.19 -4.60 -4.81
N THR A 46 4.94 -4.71 -5.26
CA THR A 46 3.78 -4.45 -4.39
C THR A 46 3.56 -5.56 -3.37
N TYR A 47 3.92 -6.81 -3.70
CA TYR A 47 3.93 -7.90 -2.73
C TYR A 47 5.01 -7.68 -1.66
N ALA A 48 6.25 -7.33 -2.07
CA ALA A 48 7.34 -7.05 -1.14
C ALA A 48 7.00 -5.91 -0.15
N VAL A 49 6.36 -4.86 -0.65
CA VAL A 49 5.88 -3.75 0.18
C VAL A 49 4.80 -4.19 1.17
N ALA A 50 3.88 -5.04 0.76
CA ALA A 50 2.84 -5.60 1.63
C ALA A 50 3.45 -6.53 2.69
N GLU A 51 4.50 -7.30 2.36
CA GLU A 51 5.24 -8.14 3.30
C GLU A 51 5.96 -7.30 4.38
N GLU A 52 6.57 -6.18 4.00
CA GLU A 52 7.17 -5.24 4.93
C GLU A 52 6.12 -4.71 5.92
N LEU A 53 4.97 -4.28 5.42
CA LEU A 53 3.87 -3.80 6.26
C LEU A 53 3.32 -4.92 7.17
N MET A 54 3.22 -6.15 6.68
CA MET A 54 2.80 -7.31 7.50
C MET A 54 3.69 -7.53 8.70
N SER A 55 5.01 -7.27 8.58
CA SER A 55 5.95 -7.40 9.70
C SER A 55 5.60 -6.43 10.84
N TYR A 56 5.15 -5.22 10.51
CA TYR A 56 4.63 -4.26 11.48
C TYR A 56 3.28 -4.71 12.06
N LEU A 57 2.32 -5.08 11.22
CA LEU A 57 0.95 -5.42 11.62
C LEU A 57 0.89 -6.61 12.57
N LYS A 58 1.71 -7.64 12.37
CA LYS A 58 1.80 -8.82 13.25
C LYS A 58 2.09 -8.47 14.71
N GLY A 59 2.83 -7.40 14.96
CA GLY A 59 3.17 -6.97 16.33
C GLY A 59 2.18 -5.97 16.93
N HIS A 60 1.28 -5.37 16.12
CA HIS A 60 0.50 -4.21 16.54
C HIS A 60 -1.01 -4.35 16.31
N SER A 61 -1.46 -5.39 15.64
CA SER A 61 -2.88 -5.62 15.35
C SER A 61 -3.32 -7.05 15.65
N LYS A 62 -4.57 -7.20 16.07
CA LYS A 62 -5.24 -8.49 16.29
C LYS A 62 -6.14 -8.88 15.11
N MET A 63 -6.19 -8.06 14.07
CA MET A 63 -6.96 -8.37 12.87
C MET A 63 -6.42 -9.64 12.19
N GLU A 64 -7.33 -10.46 11.66
CA GLU A 64 -6.95 -11.62 10.84
C GLU A 64 -6.56 -11.11 9.45
N ILE A 65 -5.25 -11.11 9.16
CA ILE A 65 -4.68 -10.54 7.92
C ILE A 65 -3.89 -11.63 7.19
N TYR A 66 -4.19 -11.80 5.92
CA TYR A 66 -3.49 -12.69 5.00
C TYR A 66 -2.66 -11.86 4.01
N LEU A 67 -1.46 -12.33 3.71
CA LEU A 67 -0.61 -11.79 2.65
C LEU A 67 -0.56 -12.79 1.51
N GLU A 68 -0.99 -12.38 0.32
CA GLU A 68 -1.08 -13.27 -0.83
C GLU A 68 -0.35 -12.69 -2.05
N ASN A 69 0.42 -13.53 -2.72
CA ASN A 69 0.86 -13.22 -4.06
C ASN A 69 -0.32 -13.42 -5.04
N ALA A 70 -0.53 -12.48 -5.94
CA ALA A 70 -1.68 -12.51 -6.84
C ALA A 70 -1.73 -13.79 -7.69
N ALA A 71 -0.59 -14.24 -8.23
CA ALA A 71 -0.54 -15.45 -9.05
C ALA A 71 -0.79 -16.73 -8.23
N ASP A 72 -0.21 -16.80 -7.02
CA ASP A 72 -0.38 -17.95 -6.13
C ASP A 72 -1.83 -18.04 -5.63
N LEU A 73 -2.44 -16.91 -5.31
CA LEU A 73 -3.85 -16.85 -4.90
C LEU A 73 -4.80 -17.39 -5.98
N ILE A 74 -4.52 -17.12 -7.26
CA ILE A 74 -5.31 -17.67 -8.38
C ILE A 74 -5.08 -19.17 -8.53
N ALA A 75 -3.83 -19.62 -8.41
CA ALA A 75 -3.45 -21.01 -8.66
C ALA A 75 -3.89 -21.96 -7.53
N GLU A 76 -3.71 -21.53 -6.28
CA GLU A 76 -3.91 -22.38 -5.09
C GLU A 76 -5.22 -22.06 -4.35
N GLY A 77 -5.69 -20.81 -4.46
CA GLY A 77 -6.82 -20.28 -3.69
C GLY A 77 -6.47 -20.10 -2.21
N ASN A 78 -7.43 -19.51 -1.49
CA ASN A 78 -7.39 -19.46 -0.03
C ASN A 78 -8.80 -19.69 0.52
N THR A 79 -8.97 -20.68 1.37
CA THR A 79 -10.28 -21.09 1.92
C THR A 79 -10.91 -20.04 2.85
N LYS A 80 -10.13 -19.05 3.27
CA LYS A 80 -10.60 -17.94 4.10
C LYS A 80 -11.13 -16.76 3.28
N LEU A 81 -10.87 -16.73 1.97
CA LEU A 81 -11.35 -15.68 1.08
C LEU A 81 -12.84 -15.91 0.78
N GLY A 82 -13.67 -14.94 1.11
CA GLY A 82 -15.13 -15.02 0.95
C GLY A 82 -15.86 -13.70 1.11
N GLU A 83 -17.19 -13.76 1.28
CA GLU A 83 -18.11 -12.60 1.32
C GLU A 83 -17.79 -11.58 2.43
N LYS A 84 -17.14 -12.02 3.49
CA LYS A 84 -16.69 -11.15 4.60
C LYS A 84 -15.20 -10.84 4.56
N SER A 85 -14.56 -11.05 3.43
CA SER A 85 -13.18 -10.64 3.22
C SER A 85 -13.08 -9.26 2.60
N VAL A 86 -12.05 -8.52 3.00
CA VAL A 86 -11.62 -7.28 2.35
C VAL A 86 -10.31 -7.53 1.65
N MET A 87 -10.27 -7.40 0.34
CA MET A 87 -9.04 -7.49 -0.43
C MET A 87 -8.48 -6.08 -0.65
N VAL A 88 -7.31 -5.81 -0.10
CA VAL A 88 -6.60 -4.53 -0.22
C VAL A 88 -5.46 -4.68 -1.21
N ILE A 89 -5.45 -3.82 -2.23
CA ILE A 89 -4.47 -3.87 -3.33
C ILE A 89 -3.83 -2.50 -3.58
N THR A 90 -2.65 -2.50 -4.18
CA THR A 90 -2.03 -1.31 -4.75
C THR A 90 -1.35 -1.64 -6.07
N SER A 91 -1.43 -0.73 -7.04
CA SER A 91 -0.78 -0.86 -8.34
C SER A 91 -0.49 0.51 -8.95
N VAL A 92 0.66 0.67 -9.56
CA VAL A 92 1.01 1.89 -10.30
C VAL A 92 0.29 1.90 -11.65
N THR A 93 0.54 0.92 -12.48
CA THR A 93 0.01 0.91 -13.86
C THR A 93 -1.40 0.35 -13.98
N GLY A 94 -1.81 -0.51 -13.04
CA GLY A 94 -3.09 -1.23 -13.11
C GLY A 94 -3.20 -2.18 -14.31
N ASN A 95 -2.08 -2.51 -14.97
CA ASN A 95 -2.03 -3.32 -16.19
C ASN A 95 -1.46 -4.73 -15.98
N THR A 96 -1.15 -5.12 -14.75
CA THR A 96 -0.63 -6.46 -14.43
C THR A 96 -1.79 -7.46 -14.51
N PRO A 97 -1.77 -8.43 -15.47
CA PRO A 97 -2.89 -9.34 -15.66
C PRO A 97 -3.22 -10.14 -14.39
N GLU A 98 -2.20 -10.67 -13.71
CA GLU A 98 -2.36 -11.48 -12.50
C GLU A 98 -3.06 -10.70 -11.38
N MET A 99 -2.78 -9.40 -11.25
CA MET A 99 -3.50 -8.54 -10.27
C MET A 99 -4.97 -8.38 -10.64
N THR A 100 -5.26 -8.18 -11.92
CA THR A 100 -6.65 -8.05 -12.40
C THR A 100 -7.42 -9.35 -12.21
N ASP A 101 -6.80 -10.48 -12.51
CA ASP A 101 -7.40 -11.80 -12.35
C ASP A 101 -7.59 -12.18 -10.88
N ALA A 102 -6.64 -11.84 -9.99
CA ALA A 102 -6.78 -12.01 -8.55
C ALA A 102 -7.95 -11.18 -7.98
N VAL A 103 -8.12 -9.95 -8.45
CA VAL A 103 -9.27 -9.11 -8.05
C VAL A 103 -10.59 -9.70 -8.54
N ARG A 104 -10.67 -10.18 -9.78
CA ARG A 104 -11.87 -10.90 -10.29
C ARG A 104 -12.17 -12.13 -9.47
N TYR A 105 -11.15 -12.94 -9.17
CA TYR A 105 -11.31 -14.11 -8.29
C TYR A 105 -11.83 -13.71 -6.91
N GLY A 106 -11.31 -12.64 -6.28
CA GLY A 106 -11.81 -12.10 -5.03
C GLY A 106 -13.28 -11.69 -5.11
N LYS A 107 -13.69 -11.01 -6.19
CA LYS A 107 -15.10 -10.62 -6.44
C LYS A 107 -16.01 -11.83 -6.62
N GLU A 108 -15.57 -12.88 -7.32
CA GLU A 108 -16.31 -14.14 -7.46
C GLU A 108 -16.53 -14.83 -6.12
N LYS A 109 -15.60 -14.66 -5.15
CA LYS A 109 -15.75 -15.12 -3.78
C LYS A 109 -16.60 -14.20 -2.90
N GLY A 110 -17.02 -13.05 -3.42
CA GLY A 110 -17.82 -12.05 -2.70
C GLY A 110 -17.03 -11.06 -1.86
N ALA A 111 -15.69 -11.05 -1.96
CA ALA A 111 -14.85 -10.12 -1.21
C ALA A 111 -15.06 -8.67 -1.66
N THR A 112 -15.01 -7.74 -0.70
CA THR A 112 -14.98 -6.29 -0.98
C THR A 112 -13.57 -5.91 -1.46
N ILE A 113 -13.48 -5.25 -2.62
CA ILE A 113 -12.20 -4.85 -3.20
C ILE A 113 -11.91 -3.38 -2.88
N PHE A 114 -10.85 -3.15 -2.14
CA PHE A 114 -10.33 -1.84 -1.77
C PHE A 114 -8.95 -1.63 -2.38
N GLY A 115 -8.74 -0.57 -3.15
CA GLY A 115 -7.47 -0.42 -3.83
C GLY A 115 -7.04 0.99 -4.17
N PHE A 116 -5.72 1.14 -4.25
CA PHE A 116 -5.05 2.28 -4.84
C PHE A 116 -4.48 1.88 -6.20
N VAL A 117 -4.99 2.49 -7.26
CA VAL A 117 -4.48 2.31 -8.62
C VAL A 117 -4.22 3.68 -9.23
N ASP A 118 -2.95 3.98 -9.55
CA ASP A 118 -2.58 5.33 -9.99
C ASP A 118 -3.25 5.67 -11.33
N GLU A 119 -3.30 4.70 -12.26
CA GLU A 119 -3.96 4.84 -13.56
C GLU A 119 -5.43 4.43 -13.47
N LYS A 120 -6.30 5.41 -13.20
CA LYS A 120 -7.74 5.22 -12.94
C LYS A 120 -8.53 4.58 -14.09
N ASP A 121 -8.03 4.65 -15.33
CA ASP A 121 -8.67 4.08 -16.50
C ASP A 121 -8.17 2.68 -16.86
N SER A 122 -7.24 2.13 -16.05
CA SER A 122 -6.65 0.82 -16.26
C SER A 122 -7.63 -0.35 -16.04
N PRO A 123 -7.31 -1.55 -16.55
CA PRO A 123 -8.12 -2.75 -16.31
C PRO A 123 -8.38 -3.03 -14.83
N LEU A 124 -7.33 -2.95 -14.00
CA LEU A 124 -7.43 -3.22 -12.56
C LEU A 124 -8.32 -2.18 -11.85
N ALA A 125 -8.19 -0.90 -12.21
CA ALA A 125 -9.01 0.17 -11.64
C ALA A 125 -10.50 -0.05 -11.89
N LYS A 126 -10.86 -0.52 -13.10
CA LYS A 126 -12.26 -0.84 -13.47
C LYS A 126 -12.85 -2.00 -12.68
N GLU A 127 -12.00 -2.91 -12.18
CA GLU A 127 -12.44 -4.03 -11.35
C GLU A 127 -12.48 -3.68 -9.85
N THR A 128 -11.86 -2.57 -9.43
CA THR A 128 -11.75 -2.17 -8.03
C THR A 128 -13.01 -1.45 -7.57
N GLU A 129 -13.69 -1.96 -6.54
CA GLU A 129 -14.96 -1.44 -6.04
C GLU A 129 -14.79 -0.11 -5.30
N ILE A 130 -13.84 -0.07 -4.36
CA ILE A 130 -13.48 1.13 -3.61
C ILE A 130 -12.12 1.57 -4.10
N LEU A 131 -12.13 2.48 -5.08
CA LEU A 131 -10.95 2.91 -5.81
C LEU A 131 -10.46 4.26 -5.34
N PHE A 132 -9.16 4.34 -5.05
CA PHE A 132 -8.41 5.58 -4.87
C PHE A 132 -7.33 5.68 -5.94
N SER A 133 -7.18 6.88 -6.53
CA SER A 133 -6.13 7.13 -7.51
C SER A 133 -5.31 8.34 -7.08
N CYS A 134 -4.07 8.08 -6.70
CA CYS A 134 -3.06 9.09 -6.42
C CYS A 134 -1.68 8.50 -6.73
N LYS A 135 -0.75 9.34 -7.13
CA LYS A 135 0.64 8.93 -7.21
C LYS A 135 1.21 8.81 -5.80
N GLY A 136 2.29 8.07 -5.65
CA GLY A 136 2.95 7.90 -4.36
C GLY A 136 3.36 6.47 -4.05
N GLY A 137 4.14 6.33 -2.99
CA GLY A 137 4.69 5.05 -2.57
C GLY A 137 3.61 4.04 -2.14
N ALA A 138 3.67 2.83 -2.66
CA ALA A 138 2.74 1.75 -2.33
C ALA A 138 2.68 1.48 -0.82
N TYR A 139 3.82 1.60 -0.11
CA TYR A 139 3.88 1.41 1.35
C TYR A 139 2.97 2.41 2.08
N LEU A 140 3.08 3.71 1.77
CA LEU A 140 2.27 4.74 2.44
C LEU A 140 0.77 4.53 2.19
N LYS A 141 0.37 4.14 0.97
CA LYS A 141 -1.02 3.83 0.61
C LYS A 141 -1.58 2.67 1.42
N LEU A 142 -0.82 1.58 1.53
CA LEU A 142 -1.21 0.43 2.35
C LEU A 142 -1.21 0.79 3.84
N LEU A 143 -0.19 1.51 4.30
CA LEU A 143 -0.06 1.92 5.71
C LEU A 143 -1.26 2.77 6.16
N VAL A 144 -1.61 3.84 5.44
CA VAL A 144 -2.75 4.70 5.82
C VAL A 144 -4.07 3.92 5.84
N THR A 145 -4.24 2.94 4.93
CA THR A 145 -5.40 2.06 4.91
C THR A 145 -5.45 1.19 6.16
N MET A 146 -4.36 0.49 6.46
CA MET A 146 -4.32 -0.41 7.61
C MET A 146 -4.41 0.32 8.94
N LEU A 147 -3.80 1.51 9.06
CA LEU A 147 -3.95 2.37 10.24
C LEU A 147 -5.40 2.84 10.42
N ALA A 148 -6.14 3.10 9.33
CA ALA A 148 -7.56 3.43 9.41
C ALA A 148 -8.39 2.24 9.93
N PHE A 149 -8.12 1.00 9.49
CA PHE A 149 -8.73 -0.20 10.08
C PHE A 149 -8.37 -0.38 11.55
N MET A 150 -7.11 -0.20 11.93
CA MET A 150 -6.66 -0.28 13.32
C MET A 150 -7.33 0.78 14.20
N LYS A 151 -7.53 2.00 13.70
CA LYS A 151 -8.28 3.07 14.38
C LYS A 151 -9.72 2.62 14.67
N GLU A 152 -10.44 2.12 13.66
CA GLU A 152 -11.82 1.67 13.83
C GLU A 152 -11.94 0.47 14.80
N LYS A 153 -10.89 -0.34 14.94
CA LYS A 153 -10.79 -1.42 15.93
C LYS A 153 -10.32 -0.97 17.31
N GLY A 154 -9.95 0.30 17.49
CA GLY A 154 -9.37 0.80 18.74
C GLY A 154 -7.96 0.28 19.03
N GLU A 155 -7.22 -0.13 18.01
CA GLU A 155 -5.86 -0.69 18.11
C GLU A 155 -4.76 0.35 17.88
N PHE A 156 -5.09 1.59 17.51
CA PHE A 156 -4.11 2.62 17.20
C PHE A 156 -4.54 4.00 17.75
N GLU A 157 -4.23 4.26 19.01
CA GLU A 157 -4.57 5.53 19.70
C GLU A 157 -3.80 6.74 19.16
N LEU A 158 -2.63 6.53 18.57
CA LEU A 158 -1.76 7.59 18.05
C LEU A 158 -2.10 8.01 16.60
N TYR A 159 -3.28 7.65 16.10
CA TYR A 159 -3.67 7.87 14.72
C TYR A 159 -3.56 9.34 14.26
N ASP A 160 -4.09 10.27 15.06
CA ASP A 160 -4.03 11.70 14.72
C ASP A 160 -2.61 12.26 14.83
N LEU A 161 -1.82 11.79 15.79
CA LEU A 161 -0.41 12.15 15.92
C LEU A 161 0.41 11.64 14.72
N PHE A 162 0.12 10.43 14.23
CA PHE A 162 0.74 9.92 13.00
C PHE A 162 0.56 10.90 11.85
N TYR A 163 -0.67 11.36 11.59
CA TYR A 163 -0.92 12.29 10.49
C TYR A 163 -0.24 13.64 10.68
N GLN A 164 -0.21 14.18 11.90
CA GLN A 164 0.54 15.41 12.20
C GLN A 164 2.04 15.26 11.89
N GLN A 165 2.63 14.14 12.23
CA GLN A 165 4.05 13.87 11.95
C GLN A 165 4.30 13.56 10.47
N ALA A 166 3.37 12.88 9.82
CA ALA A 166 3.46 12.54 8.41
C ALA A 166 3.42 13.76 7.46
N GLU A 167 2.95 14.93 7.90
CA GLU A 167 3.04 16.18 7.14
C GLU A 167 4.48 16.55 6.77
N SER A 168 5.46 16.18 7.60
CA SER A 168 6.89 16.41 7.33
C SER A 168 7.59 15.24 6.60
N LEU A 169 6.87 14.17 6.26
CA LEU A 169 7.45 12.95 5.68
C LEU A 169 8.15 13.22 4.34
N GLY A 170 7.57 14.08 3.49
CA GLY A 170 8.17 14.43 2.21
C GLY A 170 9.56 15.08 2.38
N ASP A 171 9.70 16.01 3.31
CA ASP A 171 10.99 16.64 3.61
C ASP A 171 11.98 15.65 4.23
N ALA A 172 11.53 14.77 5.10
CA ALA A 172 12.36 13.73 5.69
C ALA A 172 12.92 12.77 4.63
N LEU A 173 12.07 12.31 3.70
CA LEU A 173 12.49 11.46 2.58
C LEU A 173 13.52 12.13 1.68
N ILE A 174 13.32 13.41 1.35
CA ILE A 174 14.27 14.18 0.55
C ILE A 174 15.62 14.31 1.26
N ASN A 175 15.62 14.59 2.56
CA ASN A 175 16.86 14.70 3.33
C ASN A 175 17.62 13.37 3.37
N VAL A 176 16.93 12.25 3.61
CA VAL A 176 17.53 10.90 3.56
C VAL A 176 18.11 10.60 2.18
N GLN A 177 17.40 10.94 1.11
CA GLN A 177 17.87 10.75 -0.25
C GLN A 177 19.15 11.55 -0.54
N LYS A 178 19.21 12.83 -0.13
CA LYS A 178 20.40 13.69 -0.29
C LYS A 178 21.61 13.13 0.45
N GLU A 179 21.41 12.65 1.67
CA GLU A 179 22.48 12.02 2.44
C GLU A 179 22.95 10.71 1.81
N ALA A 180 22.01 9.89 1.31
CA ALA A 180 22.33 8.64 0.63
C ALA A 180 23.11 8.88 -0.66
N ASP A 181 22.70 9.84 -1.48
CA ASP A 181 23.41 10.21 -2.72
C ASP A 181 24.86 10.63 -2.44
N LYS A 182 25.05 11.51 -1.44
CA LYS A 182 26.39 11.95 -1.03
C LYS A 182 27.28 10.77 -0.60
N LYS A 183 26.79 9.89 0.26
CA LYS A 183 27.53 8.72 0.72
C LYS A 183 27.82 7.73 -0.42
N THR A 184 26.91 7.60 -1.37
CA THR A 184 27.07 6.73 -2.53
C THR A 184 28.15 7.29 -3.48
N GLU A 185 28.20 8.59 -3.69
CA GLU A 185 29.25 9.25 -4.46
C GLU A 185 30.63 9.06 -3.80
N GLU A 186 30.74 9.34 -2.48
CA GLU A 186 31.98 9.12 -1.72
C GLU A 186 32.44 7.65 -1.79
N PHE A 187 31.53 6.71 -1.74
CA PHE A 187 31.83 5.28 -1.88
C PHE A 187 32.30 4.93 -3.31
N ALA A 188 31.63 5.46 -4.34
CA ALA A 188 31.98 5.22 -5.74
C ALA A 188 33.36 5.82 -6.09
N GLU A 189 33.69 7.03 -5.59
CA GLU A 189 35.00 7.62 -5.75
C GLU A 189 36.13 6.80 -5.11
N LYS A 190 35.85 6.20 -3.95
CA LYS A 190 36.80 5.39 -3.21
C LYS A 190 37.02 3.98 -3.75
N HIS A 191 35.98 3.37 -4.32
CA HIS A 191 35.95 1.95 -4.70
C HIS A 191 35.58 1.69 -6.17
N GLY A 192 35.30 2.74 -6.96
CA GLY A 192 34.83 2.60 -8.34
C GLY A 192 35.87 2.02 -9.29
N GLU A 193 37.16 2.15 -8.98
CA GLU A 193 38.25 1.58 -9.78
C GLU A 193 38.49 0.10 -9.49
N ASP A 194 38.01 -0.42 -8.35
CA ASP A 194 38.20 -1.83 -7.95
C ASP A 194 37.14 -2.77 -8.55
N SER A 195 36.17 -2.22 -9.30
CA SER A 195 34.96 -2.94 -9.77
C SER A 195 34.95 -3.18 -11.30
N MET A 196 36.05 -2.89 -12.01
CA MET A 196 36.18 -3.17 -13.46
C MET A 196 37.07 -4.39 -13.76
#